data_8add28e6d1230f761895aa86b4145706
#
_entry.id   8add28e6d1230f761895aa86b4145706
#
_cell.length_a   1.000
_cell.length_b   1.000
_cell.length_c   1.000
_cell.angle_alpha   90.00
_cell.angle_beta   90.00
_cell.angle_gamma   90.00
#
_symmetry.space_group_name_H-M   'P 1'
#
loop_
_entity.id
_entity.type
_entity.pdbx_description
1 polymer ?
#
loop_
_entity_poly.entity_id
_entity_poly.type
_entity_poly.pdbx_seq_one_letter_code
_entity_poly.pdbx_strand_id
1 'polypeptide(L)'
;MSHTYRLAGSIVLAASLSLLSACSILPKPEQVDVYWLPYAQTPIAASRSAPVTWSLRLDKPMASNALNSQNIAVVPQGNLISNYKGARWSDPAPVLLRNRLLDAFLQDGRIQGLSTDDSNLQAD
;
A
#
# COMPACT_ATOMS: atom_id res chain seq x y z
N MET A 1 40.38 41.69 -35.72
CA MET A 1 39.19 41.70 -34.81
C MET A 1 38.22 40.57 -35.05
N SER A 2 38.18 39.89 -36.19
CA SER A 2 37.19 38.83 -36.51
C SER A 2 37.46 37.45 -35.89
N HIS A 3 38.69 37.15 -35.49
CA HIS A 3 39.06 35.84 -34.92
C HIS A 3 38.61 35.65 -33.46
N THR A 4 38.59 36.74 -32.69
CA THR A 4 38.20 36.69 -31.26
C THR A 4 36.70 36.41 -31.06
N TYR A 5 35.84 36.89 -31.92
CA TYR A 5 34.39 36.62 -31.84
C TYR A 5 34.02 35.17 -32.25
N ARG A 6 34.80 34.60 -33.17
CA ARG A 6 34.58 33.19 -33.59
C ARG A 6 34.98 32.22 -32.48
N LEU A 7 36.08 32.50 -31.77
CA LEU A 7 36.49 31.69 -30.62
C LEU A 7 35.54 31.83 -29.44
N ALA A 8 35.08 33.03 -29.14
CA ALA A 8 34.11 33.26 -28.06
C ALA A 8 32.77 32.55 -28.35
N GLY A 9 32.25 32.58 -29.59
CA GLY A 9 31.03 31.89 -30.00
C GLY A 9 31.13 30.36 -29.87
N SER A 10 32.29 29.78 -30.20
CA SER A 10 32.52 28.34 -30.10
C SER A 10 32.55 27.85 -28.64
N ILE A 11 33.13 28.66 -27.73
CA ILE A 11 33.18 28.33 -26.30
C ILE A 11 31.77 28.38 -25.65
N VAL A 12 30.99 29.38 -26.00
CA VAL A 12 29.62 29.51 -25.49
C VAL A 12 28.73 28.38 -25.97
N LEU A 13 28.87 27.97 -27.23
CA LEU A 13 28.11 26.84 -27.79
C LEU A 13 28.49 25.52 -27.12
N ALA A 14 29.79 25.28 -26.88
CA ALA A 14 30.24 24.07 -26.19
C ALA A 14 29.80 24.01 -24.72
N ALA A 15 29.79 25.13 -24.02
CA ALA A 15 29.29 25.24 -22.64
C ALA A 15 27.77 24.98 -22.58
N SER A 16 26.99 25.43 -23.56
CA SER A 16 25.55 25.19 -23.62
C SER A 16 25.17 23.72 -23.88
N LEU A 17 25.95 23.01 -24.69
CA LEU A 17 25.75 21.59 -24.93
C LEU A 17 26.07 20.73 -23.70
N SER A 18 27.00 21.13 -22.86
CA SER A 18 27.35 20.38 -21.64
C SER A 18 26.29 20.45 -20.57
N LEU A 19 25.46 21.50 -20.55
CA LEU A 19 24.35 21.65 -19.59
C LEU A 19 23.14 20.77 -19.92
N LEU A 20 22.98 20.32 -21.15
CA LEU A 20 21.89 19.43 -21.54
C LEU A 20 22.11 17.96 -21.13
N SER A 21 23.33 17.57 -20.82
CA SER A 21 23.66 16.19 -20.43
C SER A 21 23.33 15.87 -18.96
N ALA A 22 23.01 16.87 -18.14
CA ALA A 22 22.81 16.71 -16.70
C ALA A 22 21.44 16.08 -16.33
N CYS A 23 20.50 15.97 -17.26
CA CYS A 23 19.15 15.47 -16.96
C CYS A 23 19.04 13.94 -16.88
N SER A 24 20.09 13.17 -17.12
CA SER A 24 20.04 11.69 -17.13
C SER A 24 20.37 11.01 -15.79
N ILE A 25 20.61 11.76 -14.72
CA ILE A 25 21.06 11.22 -13.42
C ILE A 25 19.88 10.96 -12.47
N LEU A 26 18.63 11.18 -12.88
CA LEU A 26 17.50 10.77 -12.03
C LEU A 26 17.45 9.23 -11.96
N PRO A 27 17.60 8.65 -10.75
CA PRO A 27 17.42 7.21 -10.60
C PRO A 27 16.01 6.84 -11.09
N LYS A 28 15.93 5.82 -11.95
CA LYS A 28 14.64 5.28 -12.37
C LYS A 28 13.86 4.90 -11.11
N PRO A 29 12.59 5.32 -10.98
CA PRO A 29 11.79 4.89 -9.85
C PRO A 29 11.78 3.36 -9.83
N GLU A 30 12.19 2.79 -8.70
CA GLU A 30 12.13 1.34 -8.48
C GLU A 30 10.68 0.92 -8.56
N GLN A 31 10.36 -0.05 -9.43
CA GLN A 31 9.02 -0.58 -9.53
C GLN A 31 8.68 -1.31 -8.24
N VAL A 32 7.59 -0.93 -7.61
CA VAL A 32 7.11 -1.54 -6.37
C VAL A 32 5.86 -2.34 -6.67
N ASP A 33 5.92 -3.64 -6.43
CA ASP A 33 4.76 -4.52 -6.58
C ASP A 33 3.77 -4.26 -5.43
N VAL A 34 2.50 -4.13 -5.78
CA VAL A 34 1.43 -3.87 -4.81
C VAL A 34 0.63 -5.15 -4.58
N TYR A 35 0.63 -5.61 -3.35
CA TYR A 35 -0.09 -6.82 -2.93
C TYR A 35 -1.35 -6.47 -2.14
N TRP A 36 -2.35 -7.27 -2.31
CA TRP A 36 -3.57 -7.26 -1.54
C TRP A 36 -3.76 -8.63 -0.86
N LEU A 37 -4.56 -8.71 0.19
CA LEU A 37 -4.89 -10.00 0.80
C LEU A 37 -5.97 -10.68 -0.07
N PRO A 38 -5.69 -11.85 -0.66
CA PRO A 38 -6.68 -12.54 -1.48
C PRO A 38 -7.85 -13.06 -0.65
N TYR A 39 -9.01 -13.20 -1.26
CA TYR A 39 -10.14 -13.88 -0.63
C TYR A 39 -9.81 -15.35 -0.38
N ALA A 40 -10.33 -15.93 0.70
CA ALA A 40 -10.28 -17.37 0.89
C ALA A 40 -11.00 -18.02 -0.30
N GLN A 41 -10.28 -18.82 -1.06
CA GLN A 41 -10.86 -19.50 -2.24
C GLN A 41 -11.73 -20.69 -1.85
N THR A 42 -11.65 -21.11 -0.59
CA THR A 42 -12.51 -22.18 -0.07
C THR A 42 -13.87 -21.57 0.30
N PRO A 43 -14.96 -21.98 -0.33
CA PRO A 43 -16.28 -21.53 0.08
C PRO A 43 -16.46 -21.87 1.57
N ILE A 44 -16.64 -20.87 2.40
CA ILE A 44 -17.12 -21.11 3.76
C ILE A 44 -18.52 -21.65 3.58
N ALA A 45 -18.73 -22.92 3.93
CA ALA A 45 -20.07 -23.50 3.87
C ALA A 45 -20.98 -22.60 4.70
N ALA A 46 -21.94 -21.95 4.04
CA ALA A 46 -22.89 -21.07 4.71
C ALA A 46 -23.44 -21.82 5.93
N SER A 47 -23.28 -21.24 7.10
CA SER A 47 -23.76 -21.89 8.32
C SER A 47 -25.28 -22.10 8.21
N ARG A 48 -25.72 -23.33 8.42
CA ARG A 48 -27.17 -23.66 8.50
C ARG A 48 -27.80 -23.17 9.81
N SER A 49 -27.04 -22.49 10.65
CA SER A 49 -27.50 -21.93 11.92
C SER A 49 -28.40 -20.71 11.67
N ALA A 50 -29.36 -20.51 12.57
CA ALA A 50 -30.28 -19.37 12.49
C ALA A 50 -29.49 -18.02 12.52
N PRO A 51 -30.04 -16.98 11.87
CA PRO A 51 -29.50 -15.63 12.00
C PRO A 51 -29.43 -15.19 13.47
N VAL A 52 -28.41 -14.40 13.79
CA VAL A 52 -28.29 -13.80 15.12
C VAL A 52 -29.04 -12.47 15.18
N THR A 53 -29.46 -12.07 16.37
CA THR A 53 -30.28 -10.87 16.59
C THR A 53 -29.47 -9.64 16.97
N TRP A 54 -28.15 -9.78 17.12
CA TRP A 54 -27.22 -8.69 17.45
C TRP A 54 -26.48 -8.22 16.20
N SER A 55 -26.00 -6.99 16.24
CA SER A 55 -25.17 -6.39 15.22
C SER A 55 -23.67 -6.43 15.61
N LEU A 56 -22.79 -6.40 14.63
CA LEU A 56 -21.35 -6.40 14.83
C LEU A 56 -20.72 -5.21 14.11
N ARG A 57 -19.95 -4.43 14.86
CA ARG A 57 -19.07 -3.41 14.32
C ARG A 57 -17.62 -3.90 14.35
N LEU A 58 -16.97 -3.89 13.21
CA LEU A 58 -15.57 -4.24 13.08
C LEU A 58 -14.73 -2.97 12.97
N ASP A 59 -14.06 -2.63 14.04
CA ASP A 59 -13.09 -1.53 14.02
C ASP A 59 -11.74 -2.01 13.50
N LYS A 60 -10.97 -1.07 12.96
CA LYS A 60 -9.59 -1.32 12.54
C LYS A 60 -8.77 -1.77 13.76
N PRO A 61 -8.11 -2.95 13.72
CA PRO A 61 -7.28 -3.40 14.82
C PRO A 61 -6.15 -2.43 15.13
N MET A 62 -5.87 -2.23 16.41
CA MET A 62 -4.69 -1.49 16.85
C MET A 62 -3.43 -2.28 16.50
N ALA A 63 -2.44 -1.59 15.96
CA ALA A 63 -1.17 -2.20 15.57
C ALA A 63 -0.01 -1.23 15.81
N SER A 64 1.19 -1.79 15.92
CA SER A 64 2.41 -0.98 15.97
C SER A 64 2.62 -0.21 14.66
N ASN A 65 3.40 0.86 14.70
CA ASN A 65 3.71 1.66 13.51
C ASN A 65 4.33 0.83 12.37
N ALA A 66 5.08 -0.22 12.71
CA ALA A 66 5.67 -1.12 11.72
C ALA A 66 4.60 -1.86 10.89
N LEU A 67 3.44 -2.16 11.48
CA LEU A 67 2.33 -2.85 10.82
C LEU A 67 1.24 -1.89 10.33
N ASN A 68 1.13 -0.71 10.94
CA ASN A 68 0.14 0.30 10.55
C ASN A 68 0.64 1.15 9.36
N SER A 69 1.18 0.49 8.36
CA SER A 69 1.69 1.07 7.13
C SER A 69 1.46 0.13 5.95
N GLN A 70 1.68 0.61 4.75
CA GLN A 70 1.65 -0.23 3.55
C GLN A 70 2.92 -1.09 3.39
N ASN A 71 3.93 -0.91 4.21
CA ASN A 71 5.14 -1.71 4.12
C ASN A 71 4.87 -3.16 4.59
N ILE A 72 5.47 -4.11 3.88
CA ILE A 72 5.45 -5.50 4.31
C ILE A 72 6.56 -5.67 5.35
N ALA A 73 6.17 -5.74 6.62
CA ALA A 73 7.10 -5.95 7.71
C ALA A 73 7.58 -7.42 7.74
N VAL A 74 8.88 -7.60 7.85
CA VAL A 74 9.53 -8.91 7.96
C VAL A 74 10.48 -8.93 9.14
N VAL A 75 10.70 -10.10 9.71
CA VAL A 75 11.68 -10.34 10.78
C VAL A 75 12.79 -11.23 10.22
N PRO A 76 13.80 -10.64 9.57
CA PRO A 76 14.84 -11.41 8.92
C PRO A 76 15.77 -12.14 9.92
N GLN A 77 15.98 -11.56 11.10
CA GLN A 77 16.84 -12.13 12.12
C GLN A 77 16.51 -11.58 13.51
N GLY A 78 16.40 -12.46 14.48
CA GLY A 78 16.18 -12.10 15.90
C GLY A 78 14.95 -11.18 16.07
N ASN A 79 15.16 -10.02 16.69
CA ASN A 79 14.10 -9.03 16.95
C ASN A 79 14.12 -7.86 15.95
N LEU A 80 14.87 -7.99 14.85
CA LEU A 80 14.98 -6.95 13.84
C LEU A 80 13.72 -6.93 12.95
N ILE A 81 12.97 -5.85 13.00
CA ILE A 81 11.88 -5.60 12.05
C ILE A 81 12.44 -4.78 10.89
N SER A 82 12.20 -5.24 9.68
CA SER A 82 12.61 -4.60 8.44
C SER A 82 11.45 -4.56 7.44
N ASN A 83 11.57 -3.74 6.39
CA ASN A 83 10.60 -3.69 5.31
C ASN A 83 11.06 -4.55 4.14
N TYR A 84 10.16 -5.34 3.59
CA TYR A 84 10.42 -6.08 2.36
C TYR A 84 10.60 -5.08 1.21
N LYS A 85 11.72 -5.19 0.48
CA LYS A 85 12.04 -4.27 -0.62
C LYS A 85 11.29 -4.65 -1.89
N GLY A 86 10.94 -3.64 -2.69
CA GLY A 86 10.29 -3.83 -3.99
C GLY A 86 8.83 -4.30 -3.90
N ALA A 87 8.24 -4.38 -2.70
CA ALA A 87 6.84 -4.76 -2.52
C ALA A 87 6.16 -4.00 -1.37
N ARG A 88 4.86 -3.82 -1.49
CA ARG A 88 4.04 -3.23 -0.43
C ARG A 88 2.62 -3.76 -0.46
N TRP A 89 1.91 -3.58 0.61
CA TRP A 89 0.46 -3.79 0.67
C TRP A 89 -0.29 -2.68 -0.07
N SER A 90 -1.50 -2.98 -0.57
CA SER A 90 -2.43 -1.98 -1.13
C SER A 90 -2.87 -0.97 -0.06
N ASP A 91 -3.05 -1.45 1.17
CA ASP A 91 -3.49 -0.69 2.34
C ASP A 91 -2.70 -1.12 3.57
N PRO A 92 -2.72 -0.34 4.68
CA PRO A 92 -2.13 -0.78 5.94
C PRO A 92 -2.67 -2.15 6.39
N ALA A 93 -1.79 -3.03 6.88
CA ALA A 93 -2.15 -4.39 7.26
C ALA A 93 -3.37 -4.51 8.19
N PRO A 94 -3.59 -3.63 9.19
CA PRO A 94 -4.81 -3.66 10.01
C PRO A 94 -6.10 -3.41 9.24
N VAL A 95 -6.05 -2.56 8.20
CA VAL A 95 -7.20 -2.29 7.33
C VAL A 95 -7.51 -3.54 6.49
N LEU A 96 -6.48 -4.14 5.90
CA LEU A 96 -6.63 -5.38 5.13
C LEU A 96 -7.22 -6.50 5.99
N LEU A 97 -6.76 -6.66 7.22
CA LEU A 97 -7.28 -7.66 8.16
C LEU A 97 -8.75 -7.39 8.51
N ARG A 98 -9.11 -6.15 8.87
CA ARG A 98 -10.50 -5.78 9.15
C ARG A 98 -11.40 -6.13 7.96
N ASN A 99 -10.98 -5.75 6.75
CA ASN A 99 -11.77 -6.01 5.55
C ASN A 99 -11.92 -7.51 5.29
N ARG A 100 -10.89 -8.32 5.57
CA ARG A 100 -10.98 -9.79 5.45
C ARG A 100 -11.96 -10.40 6.45
N LEU A 101 -11.96 -9.91 7.68
CA LEU A 101 -12.92 -10.34 8.70
C LEU A 101 -14.35 -9.95 8.30
N LEU A 102 -14.54 -8.73 7.80
CA LEU A 102 -15.84 -8.28 7.29
C LEU A 102 -16.35 -9.21 6.17
N ASP A 103 -15.51 -9.50 5.18
CA ASP A 103 -15.86 -10.40 4.08
C ASP A 103 -16.24 -11.80 4.59
N ALA A 104 -15.52 -12.33 5.57
CA ALA A 104 -15.81 -13.64 6.15
C ALA A 104 -17.17 -13.68 6.86
N PHE A 105 -17.51 -12.63 7.61
CA PHE A 105 -18.82 -12.51 8.27
C PHE A 105 -19.96 -12.29 7.28
N LEU A 106 -19.71 -11.52 6.21
CA LEU A 106 -20.69 -11.35 5.13
C LEU A 106 -20.97 -12.68 4.41
N GLN A 107 -19.96 -13.49 4.19
CA GLN A 107 -20.10 -14.81 3.57
C GLN A 107 -20.79 -15.82 4.49
N ASP A 108 -20.58 -15.74 5.80
CA ASP A 108 -21.28 -16.57 6.79
C ASP A 108 -22.78 -16.26 6.81
N GLY A 109 -23.18 -15.01 6.64
CA GLY A 109 -24.56 -14.55 6.46
C GLY A 109 -25.44 -14.60 7.70
N ARG A 110 -24.94 -14.99 8.87
CA ARG A 110 -25.73 -15.04 10.12
C ARG A 110 -25.93 -13.68 10.77
N ILE A 111 -24.95 -12.78 10.60
CA ILE A 111 -24.97 -11.43 11.18
C ILE A 111 -25.52 -10.48 10.12
N GLN A 112 -26.72 -9.95 10.32
CA GLN A 112 -27.36 -9.06 9.36
C GLN A 112 -26.92 -7.60 9.53
N GLY A 113 -26.63 -7.17 10.76
CA GLY A 113 -26.14 -5.83 11.08
C GLY A 113 -24.60 -5.80 11.15
N LEU A 114 -23.91 -5.73 10.00
CA LEU A 114 -22.47 -5.57 9.94
C LEU A 114 -22.10 -4.14 9.57
N SER A 115 -21.15 -3.54 10.31
CA SER A 115 -20.63 -2.21 10.04
C SER A 115 -19.12 -2.14 10.31
N THR A 116 -18.50 -1.07 9.87
CA THR A 116 -17.07 -0.79 10.12
C THR A 116 -16.89 0.61 10.70
N ASP A 117 -15.70 0.92 11.21
CA ASP A 117 -15.32 2.26 11.66
C ASP A 117 -15.41 3.33 10.57
N ASP A 118 -15.34 2.93 9.29
CA ASP A 118 -15.51 3.84 8.15
C ASP A 118 -16.99 4.05 7.76
N SER A 119 -17.92 3.28 8.33
CA SER A 119 -19.34 3.42 8.08
C SER A 119 -20.02 4.24 9.17
N ASN A 120 -20.91 5.17 8.78
CA ASN A 120 -21.71 5.96 9.72
C ASN A 120 -22.88 5.18 10.36
N LEU A 121 -22.94 3.86 10.17
CA LEU A 121 -23.95 3.01 10.78
C LEU A 121 -23.53 2.77 12.24
N GLN A 122 -24.39 3.16 13.18
CA GLN A 122 -24.24 2.80 14.59
C GLN A 122 -24.67 1.33 14.75
N ALA A 123 -23.79 0.55 15.39
CA ALA A 123 -24.18 -0.76 15.88
C ALA A 123 -25.01 -0.57 17.16
N ASP A 124 -26.14 -1.23 17.24
CA ASP A 124 -27.01 -1.27 18.42
C ASP A 124 -26.43 -2.19 19.51
#